data_bed852fe5995f31bf1be934f2b2bc060
#
_entry.id   bed852fe5995f31bf1be934f2b2bc060
#
_cell.length_a   1.000
_cell.length_b   1.000
_cell.length_c   1.000
_cell.angle_alpha   90.00
_cell.angle_beta   90.00
_cell.angle_gamma   90.00
#
_symmetry.space_group_name_H-M   'P 1'
#
loop_
_entity.id
_entity.type
_entity.pdbx_description
1 polymer ?
#
loop_
_entity_poly.entity_id
_entity_poly.type
_entity_poly.pdbx_seq_one_letter_code
_entity_poly.pdbx_strand_id
1 'polypeptide(L)'
;VRAGEELDVQAITNWLIQQNVNVEGPVQVTQYSGGASNWTYRLQYINVDLILRRPPQGTKAKSAHDMAREYHVQKALSQHYPVVPEMVALCQDESVIGCDFYVMKRLEGIIPRAKIPPELQLTESDIRILCINVIDKLIELHQVPYQGTELENLGKGEGYCRRQVEGWDGRYEKAKTLNVPSFKYVRNWLKDNIPSDSKTCVIHNDWRFDNVILNPENPTEVIGVLDWEMATLGDPLMDLGSALAYWVEDTDNAIFKATRRQPTNLKGMFTRKEVVDYYLGKTGLQPENWAFYEVFGIFRLAVIAQQIYYRYYHKQTNNPAFKDFWVVIHALHIRALKLIGKQKLEANEIAQKYVLKFKEIMPK
;
A
#
# COMPACT_ATOMS: atom_id res chain seq x y z
N VAL A 1 10.74 -12.70 -18.01
CA VAL A 1 9.86 -11.62 -18.49
C VAL A 1 8.64 -12.25 -19.12
N ARG A 2 7.47 -11.68 -18.86
CA ARG A 2 6.20 -12.17 -19.43
C ARG A 2 6.12 -11.83 -20.92
N ALA A 3 5.47 -12.71 -21.71
CA ALA A 3 5.27 -12.49 -23.12
C ALA A 3 4.48 -11.20 -23.41
N GLY A 4 4.99 -10.35 -24.30
CA GLY A 4 4.42 -9.04 -24.62
C GLY A 4 4.77 -7.91 -23.63
N GLU A 5 5.59 -8.19 -22.62
CA GLU A 5 6.06 -7.23 -21.63
C GLU A 5 7.59 -7.08 -21.65
N GLU A 6 8.21 -7.49 -22.75
CA GLU A 6 9.66 -7.40 -22.93
C GLU A 6 10.12 -5.94 -23.04
N LEU A 7 11.35 -5.69 -22.58
CA LEU A 7 11.99 -4.39 -22.69
C LEU A 7 12.94 -4.36 -23.91
N ASP A 8 13.00 -3.23 -24.59
CA ASP A 8 14.11 -2.94 -25.51
C ASP A 8 15.36 -2.61 -24.69
N VAL A 9 16.10 -3.65 -24.38
CA VAL A 9 17.27 -3.61 -23.49
C VAL A 9 18.38 -2.73 -24.07
N GLN A 10 18.56 -2.77 -25.40
CA GLN A 10 19.59 -1.98 -26.07
C GLN A 10 19.26 -0.49 -26.01
N ALA A 11 18.01 -0.13 -26.28
CA ALA A 11 17.55 1.26 -26.17
C ALA A 11 17.71 1.82 -24.74
N ILE A 12 17.34 1.02 -23.73
CA ILE A 12 17.52 1.39 -22.32
C ILE A 12 18.99 1.56 -21.96
N THR A 13 19.85 0.64 -22.34
CA THR A 13 21.29 0.71 -22.05
C THR A 13 21.93 1.93 -22.68
N ASN A 14 21.63 2.20 -23.96
CA ASN A 14 22.12 3.39 -24.66
C ASN A 14 21.64 4.68 -23.99
N TRP A 15 20.37 4.71 -23.59
CA TRP A 15 19.80 5.87 -22.89
C TRP A 15 20.49 6.09 -21.53
N LEU A 16 20.71 5.02 -20.72
CA LEU A 16 21.42 5.12 -19.45
C LEU A 16 22.82 5.69 -19.62
N ILE A 17 23.55 5.26 -20.65
CA ILE A 17 24.88 5.79 -20.97
C ILE A 17 24.80 7.29 -21.33
N GLN A 18 23.80 7.72 -22.09
CA GLN A 18 23.56 9.13 -22.42
C GLN A 18 23.23 9.97 -21.15
N GLN A 19 22.66 9.34 -20.13
CA GLN A 19 22.40 9.99 -18.82
C GLN A 19 23.65 9.95 -17.89
N ASN A 20 24.81 9.58 -18.40
CA ASN A 20 26.07 9.41 -17.64
C ASN A 20 25.98 8.33 -16.54
N VAL A 21 25.09 7.35 -16.70
CA VAL A 21 25.05 6.19 -15.81
C VAL A 21 26.08 5.16 -16.31
N ASN A 22 27.04 4.85 -15.43
CA ASN A 22 28.06 3.87 -15.75
C ASN A 22 27.49 2.44 -15.65
N VAL A 23 27.22 1.82 -16.80
CA VAL A 23 26.75 0.44 -16.94
C VAL A 23 27.74 -0.35 -17.80
N GLU A 24 28.11 -1.55 -17.35
CA GLU A 24 29.14 -2.38 -17.98
C GLU A 24 28.64 -3.77 -18.33
N GLY A 25 28.97 -4.20 -19.54
CA GLY A 25 28.70 -5.55 -20.04
C GLY A 25 27.24 -5.81 -20.43
N PRO A 26 26.92 -7.08 -20.71
CA PRO A 26 25.55 -7.48 -21.03
C PRO A 26 24.65 -7.35 -19.79
N VAL A 27 23.39 -7.00 -20.02
CA VAL A 27 22.39 -6.90 -18.96
C VAL A 27 21.53 -8.16 -18.89
N GLN A 28 21.34 -8.68 -17.69
CA GLN A 28 20.34 -9.71 -17.41
C GLN A 28 19.06 -9.04 -16.89
N VAL A 29 17.93 -9.31 -17.56
CA VAL A 29 16.62 -8.73 -17.19
C VAL A 29 15.75 -9.77 -16.52
N THR A 30 15.23 -9.41 -15.34
CA THR A 30 14.21 -10.20 -14.62
C THR A 30 13.01 -9.32 -14.34
N GLN A 31 11.80 -9.81 -14.56
CA GLN A 31 10.58 -9.09 -14.22
C GLN A 31 10.01 -9.61 -12.91
N TYR A 32 9.66 -8.72 -12.00
CA TYR A 32 8.97 -9.10 -10.77
C TYR A 32 7.50 -9.40 -11.01
N SER A 33 6.99 -10.46 -10.39
CA SER A 33 5.59 -10.89 -10.50
C SER A 33 4.63 -10.06 -9.65
N GLY A 34 5.15 -9.30 -8.68
CA GLY A 34 4.37 -8.44 -7.79
C GLY A 34 4.31 -7.00 -8.32
N GLY A 35 3.19 -6.33 -8.06
CA GLY A 35 2.92 -4.98 -8.50
C GLY A 35 1.67 -4.95 -9.38
N ALA A 36 0.51 -4.62 -8.78
CA ALA A 36 -0.76 -4.58 -9.52
C ALA A 36 -0.85 -3.36 -10.43
N SER A 37 -0.07 -2.31 -10.15
CA SER A 37 -0.20 -1.00 -10.79
C SER A 37 0.87 -0.76 -11.86
N ASN A 38 2.15 -0.99 -11.54
CA ASN A 38 3.27 -0.72 -12.43
C ASN A 38 4.13 -1.95 -12.66
N TRP A 39 4.74 -2.06 -13.83
CA TRP A 39 5.68 -3.13 -14.15
C TRP A 39 7.06 -2.80 -13.62
N THR A 40 7.66 -3.77 -12.94
CA THR A 40 8.96 -3.61 -12.29
C THR A 40 9.93 -4.67 -12.81
N TYR A 41 11.10 -4.21 -13.27
CA TYR A 41 12.15 -5.05 -13.83
C TYR A 41 13.45 -4.83 -13.08
N ARG A 42 14.22 -5.91 -12.92
CA ARG A 42 15.60 -5.86 -12.49
C ARG A 42 16.49 -5.82 -13.73
N LEU A 43 17.40 -4.89 -13.77
CA LEU A 43 18.44 -4.76 -14.79
C LEU A 43 19.78 -5.02 -14.12
N GLN A 44 20.32 -6.23 -14.28
CA GLN A 44 21.58 -6.63 -13.67
C GLN A 44 22.71 -6.51 -14.68
N TYR A 45 23.52 -5.46 -14.52
CA TYR A 45 24.78 -5.27 -15.23
C TYR A 45 25.96 -5.89 -14.44
N ILE A 46 27.15 -5.91 -15.00
CA ILE A 46 28.34 -6.44 -14.32
C ILE A 46 28.68 -5.61 -13.09
N ASN A 47 28.59 -4.29 -13.21
CA ASN A 47 29.03 -3.32 -12.19
C ASN A 47 27.91 -2.71 -11.35
N VAL A 48 26.64 -2.88 -11.76
CA VAL A 48 25.51 -2.25 -11.05
C VAL A 48 24.23 -3.07 -11.21
N ASP A 49 23.41 -3.05 -10.18
CA ASP A 49 22.11 -3.71 -10.11
C ASP A 49 21.01 -2.65 -9.97
N LEU A 50 20.15 -2.56 -10.96
CA LEU A 50 19.17 -1.50 -11.09
C LEU A 50 17.75 -2.06 -11.13
N ILE A 51 16.80 -1.22 -10.76
CA ILE A 51 15.37 -1.45 -10.92
C ILE A 51 14.80 -0.42 -11.90
N LEU A 52 14.06 -0.89 -12.89
CA LEU A 52 13.29 -0.05 -13.79
C LEU A 52 11.80 -0.22 -13.49
N ARG A 53 11.08 0.90 -13.35
CA ARG A 53 9.62 0.92 -13.22
C ARG A 53 8.99 1.68 -14.39
N ARG A 54 7.94 1.09 -14.93
CA ARG A 54 7.14 1.68 -16.02
C ARG A 54 5.65 1.36 -15.85
N PRO A 55 4.75 2.16 -16.43
CA PRO A 55 3.33 1.81 -16.47
C PRO A 55 3.09 0.58 -17.36
N PRO A 56 1.98 -0.15 -17.17
CA PRO A 56 1.54 -1.18 -18.09
C PRO A 56 1.28 -0.62 -19.50
N GLN A 57 1.45 -1.46 -20.51
CA GLN A 57 1.20 -1.07 -21.90
C GLN A 57 -0.27 -0.65 -22.11
N GLY A 58 -0.48 0.44 -22.86
CA GLY A 58 -1.83 0.92 -23.20
C GLY A 58 -2.54 1.73 -22.12
N THR A 59 -1.91 1.98 -20.97
CA THR A 59 -2.49 2.80 -19.90
C THR A 59 -2.35 4.29 -20.22
N LYS A 60 -3.48 4.97 -20.44
CA LYS A 60 -3.53 6.44 -20.69
C LYS A 60 -3.91 7.26 -19.44
N ALA A 61 -4.03 6.65 -18.28
CA ALA A 61 -4.43 7.34 -17.06
C ALA A 61 -3.25 8.13 -16.46
N LYS A 62 -3.22 9.42 -16.69
CA LYS A 62 -2.16 10.34 -16.25
C LYS A 62 -1.94 10.42 -14.73
N SER A 63 -2.89 9.98 -13.90
CA SER A 63 -2.80 10.16 -12.44
C SER A 63 -2.40 8.90 -11.65
N ALA A 64 -2.65 7.70 -12.18
CA ALA A 64 -2.39 6.43 -11.47
C ALA A 64 -1.01 5.82 -11.77
N HIS A 65 -0.31 6.35 -12.77
CA HIS A 65 0.96 5.79 -13.27
C HIS A 65 1.93 6.92 -13.64
N ASP A 66 2.02 7.92 -12.77
CA ASP A 66 2.91 9.07 -12.97
C ASP A 66 4.33 8.74 -12.50
N MET A 67 5.14 8.25 -13.43
CA MET A 67 6.53 7.86 -13.17
C MET A 67 7.39 9.04 -12.74
N ALA A 68 7.15 10.22 -13.30
CA ALA A 68 7.87 11.43 -12.93
C ALA A 68 7.59 11.81 -11.47
N ARG A 69 6.33 11.73 -11.05
CA ARG A 69 5.93 12.01 -9.68
C ARG A 69 6.57 11.02 -8.70
N GLU A 70 6.51 9.71 -8.96
CA GLU A 70 7.17 8.70 -8.12
C GLU A 70 8.68 8.96 -8.01
N TYR A 71 9.35 9.26 -9.12
CA TYR A 71 10.77 9.57 -9.15
C TYR A 71 11.10 10.79 -8.29
N HIS A 72 10.40 11.90 -8.51
CA HIS A 72 10.68 13.17 -7.81
C HIS A 72 10.39 13.08 -6.31
N VAL A 73 9.32 12.41 -5.91
CA VAL A 73 8.99 12.17 -4.49
C VAL A 73 10.12 11.41 -3.80
N GLN A 74 10.59 10.32 -4.38
CA GLN A 74 11.65 9.51 -3.81
C GLN A 74 12.98 10.26 -3.78
N LYS A 75 13.30 10.99 -4.84
CA LYS A 75 14.52 11.80 -4.91
C LYS A 75 14.53 12.89 -3.83
N ALA A 76 13.43 13.59 -3.65
CA ALA A 76 13.32 14.63 -2.61
C ALA A 76 13.34 14.03 -1.20
N LEU A 77 12.66 12.91 -0.97
CA LEU A 77 12.66 12.21 0.33
C LEU A 77 14.03 11.69 0.72
N SER A 78 14.85 11.23 -0.23
CA SER A 78 16.14 10.60 0.06
C SER A 78 17.10 11.50 0.83
N GLN A 79 16.91 12.81 0.79
CA GLN A 79 17.72 13.78 1.54
C GLN A 79 17.45 13.76 3.05
N HIS A 80 16.26 13.32 3.47
CA HIS A 80 15.79 13.34 4.86
C HIS A 80 15.34 11.98 5.37
N TYR A 81 15.19 11.00 4.48
CA TYR A 81 14.66 9.68 4.76
C TYR A 81 15.47 8.61 4.01
N PRO A 82 16.59 8.15 4.59
CA PRO A 82 17.62 7.39 3.87
C PRO A 82 17.19 5.97 3.43
N VAL A 83 16.06 5.47 3.89
CA VAL A 83 15.51 4.15 3.49
C VAL A 83 14.72 4.18 2.16
N VAL A 84 14.69 5.32 1.48
CA VAL A 84 14.18 5.41 0.11
C VAL A 84 15.26 4.89 -0.85
N PRO A 85 14.91 4.09 -1.87
CA PRO A 85 15.85 3.69 -2.92
C PRO A 85 16.51 4.90 -3.59
N GLU A 86 17.80 4.80 -3.92
CA GLU A 86 18.51 5.85 -4.63
C GLU A 86 18.01 5.96 -6.07
N MET A 87 17.48 7.14 -6.43
CA MET A 87 17.04 7.44 -7.78
C MET A 87 18.23 7.62 -8.72
N VAL A 88 18.20 7.00 -9.87
CA VAL A 88 19.30 7.04 -10.86
C VAL A 88 18.95 7.97 -12.00
N ALA A 89 17.84 7.74 -12.69
CA ALA A 89 17.42 8.54 -13.84
C ALA A 89 15.92 8.41 -14.14
N LEU A 90 15.35 9.48 -14.69
CA LEU A 90 13.97 9.55 -15.17
C LEU A 90 13.96 9.75 -16.67
N CYS A 91 13.22 8.92 -17.39
CA CYS A 91 12.98 9.05 -18.82
C CYS A 91 11.54 9.49 -19.09
N GLN A 92 11.42 10.63 -19.75
CA GLN A 92 10.13 11.17 -20.25
C GLN A 92 10.12 11.27 -21.78
N ASP A 93 11.02 10.55 -22.43
CA ASP A 93 11.10 10.42 -23.89
C ASP A 93 10.49 9.07 -24.31
N GLU A 94 9.25 9.14 -24.80
CA GLU A 94 8.54 7.94 -25.26
C GLU A 94 9.22 7.24 -26.44
N SER A 95 10.17 7.89 -27.15
CA SER A 95 10.89 7.26 -28.25
C SER A 95 11.82 6.13 -27.80
N VAL A 96 12.17 6.05 -26.50
CA VAL A 96 13.08 5.03 -25.96
C VAL A 96 12.37 3.67 -25.85
N ILE A 97 11.25 3.60 -25.13
CA ILE A 97 10.48 2.35 -24.95
C ILE A 97 8.95 2.52 -25.03
N GLY A 98 8.48 3.64 -25.57
CA GLY A 98 7.06 3.88 -25.78
C GLY A 98 6.28 4.43 -24.56
N CYS A 99 6.97 4.74 -23.47
CA CYS A 99 6.37 5.31 -22.27
C CYS A 99 7.43 5.95 -21.35
N ASP A 100 6.96 6.78 -20.42
CA ASP A 100 7.80 7.23 -19.31
C ASP A 100 8.24 6.06 -18.45
N PHE A 101 9.45 6.14 -17.90
CA PHE A 101 9.97 5.19 -16.91
C PHE A 101 11.02 5.85 -16.02
N TYR A 102 11.30 5.23 -14.89
CA TYR A 102 12.44 5.64 -14.09
C TYR A 102 13.28 4.45 -13.65
N VAL A 103 14.53 4.75 -13.31
CA VAL A 103 15.50 3.77 -12.85
C VAL A 103 16.02 4.18 -11.49
N MET A 104 16.12 3.22 -10.58
CA MET A 104 16.67 3.36 -9.25
C MET A 104 17.67 2.24 -8.96
N LYS A 105 18.55 2.43 -7.98
CA LYS A 105 19.41 1.35 -7.49
C LYS A 105 18.57 0.28 -6.81
N ARG A 106 18.90 -0.98 -7.05
CA ARG A 106 18.29 -2.08 -6.33
C ARG A 106 18.82 -2.14 -4.90
N LEU A 107 17.92 -2.22 -3.94
CA LEU A 107 18.24 -2.58 -2.57
C LEU A 107 18.21 -4.10 -2.45
N GLU A 108 19.33 -4.68 -2.04
CA GLU A 108 19.42 -6.11 -1.77
C GLU A 108 18.96 -6.39 -0.34
N GLY A 109 17.93 -7.22 -0.21
CA GLY A 109 17.40 -7.55 1.11
C GLY A 109 16.17 -8.45 1.03
N ILE A 110 15.52 -8.59 2.18
CA ILE A 110 14.39 -9.50 2.37
C ILE A 110 13.10 -8.68 2.45
N ILE A 111 12.10 -9.04 1.65
CA ILE A 111 10.76 -8.45 1.73
C ILE A 111 9.87 -9.41 2.53
N PRO A 112 9.44 -9.06 3.75
CA PRO A 112 8.52 -9.89 4.52
C PRO A 112 7.15 -9.90 3.82
N ARG A 113 6.66 -11.10 3.55
CA ARG A 113 5.33 -11.32 2.97
C ARG A 113 4.42 -11.97 4.00
N ALA A 114 3.38 -12.67 3.58
CA ALA A 114 2.47 -13.39 4.49
C ALA A 114 3.20 -14.35 5.45
N LYS A 115 4.39 -14.79 5.07
CA LYS A 115 5.29 -15.58 5.92
C LYS A 115 6.67 -14.93 5.92
N ILE A 116 7.35 -14.99 7.06
CA ILE A 116 8.78 -14.69 7.16
C ILE A 116 9.54 -15.97 6.76
N PRO A 117 10.60 -15.87 5.94
CA PRO A 117 11.41 -17.02 5.58
C PRO A 117 11.91 -17.77 6.83
N PRO A 118 11.61 -19.10 6.97
CA PRO A 118 11.97 -19.86 8.16
C PRO A 118 13.47 -19.92 8.43
N GLU A 119 14.28 -19.82 7.40
CA GLU A 119 15.74 -19.80 7.43
C GLU A 119 16.31 -18.62 8.22
N LEU A 120 15.55 -17.56 8.42
CA LEU A 120 15.94 -16.42 9.25
C LEU A 120 15.91 -16.73 10.75
N GLN A 121 15.21 -17.78 11.14
CA GLN A 121 15.12 -18.27 12.54
C GLN A 121 14.81 -17.17 13.57
N LEU A 122 13.92 -16.24 13.22
CA LEU A 122 13.54 -15.14 14.10
C LEU A 122 12.74 -15.65 15.30
N THR A 123 13.16 -15.24 16.48
CA THR A 123 12.45 -15.51 17.73
C THR A 123 11.24 -14.59 17.88
N GLU A 124 10.37 -14.86 18.84
CA GLU A 124 9.24 -13.98 19.20
C GLU A 124 9.74 -12.56 19.57
N SER A 125 10.88 -12.47 20.26
CA SER A 125 11.50 -11.19 20.61
C SER A 125 12.03 -10.46 19.37
N ASP A 126 12.63 -11.17 18.42
CA ASP A 126 13.08 -10.58 17.15
C ASP A 126 11.90 -10.05 16.35
N ILE A 127 10.79 -10.79 16.29
CA ILE A 127 9.55 -10.36 15.62
C ILE A 127 9.02 -9.08 16.27
N ARG A 128 9.06 -8.96 17.59
CA ARG A 128 8.65 -7.74 18.29
C ARG A 128 9.54 -6.56 17.94
N ILE A 129 10.85 -6.75 17.91
CA ILE A 129 11.81 -5.71 17.49
C ILE A 129 11.57 -5.29 16.04
N LEU A 130 11.37 -6.24 15.14
CA LEU A 130 11.01 -5.96 13.74
C LEU A 130 9.74 -5.12 13.64
N CYS A 131 8.70 -5.49 14.38
CA CYS A 131 7.44 -4.75 14.39
C CYS A 131 7.64 -3.29 14.83
N ILE A 132 8.37 -3.09 15.92
CA ILE A 132 8.72 -1.75 16.42
C ILE A 132 9.50 -0.96 15.37
N ASN A 133 10.52 -1.57 14.76
CA ASN A 133 11.35 -0.88 13.75
C ASN A 133 10.54 -0.46 12.52
N VAL A 134 9.59 -1.27 12.08
CA VAL A 134 8.70 -0.93 10.95
C VAL A 134 7.79 0.24 11.32
N ILE A 135 7.24 0.27 12.54
CA ILE A 135 6.41 1.39 13.01
C ILE A 135 7.26 2.65 13.20
N ASP A 136 8.46 2.54 13.74
CA ASP A 136 9.37 3.66 13.89
C ASP A 136 9.72 4.31 12.54
N LYS A 137 9.88 3.51 11.48
CA LYS A 137 10.11 4.04 10.13
C LYS A 137 8.91 4.83 9.59
N LEU A 138 7.68 4.45 9.94
CA LEU A 138 6.51 5.25 9.63
C LEU A 138 6.48 6.57 10.42
N ILE A 139 6.83 6.52 11.70
CA ILE A 139 6.92 7.72 12.54
C ILE A 139 8.00 8.69 12.01
N GLU A 140 9.17 8.17 11.63
CA GLU A 140 10.23 8.96 11.01
C GLU A 140 9.76 9.63 9.70
N LEU A 141 9.02 8.91 8.86
CA LEU A 141 8.43 9.47 7.65
C LEU A 141 7.52 10.66 7.95
N HIS A 142 6.64 10.51 8.94
CA HIS A 142 5.70 11.56 9.35
C HIS A 142 6.40 12.78 10.01
N GLN A 143 7.68 12.69 10.29
CA GLN A 143 8.51 13.76 10.84
C GLN A 143 9.45 14.41 9.80
N VAL A 144 9.45 13.92 8.56
CA VAL A 144 10.28 14.48 7.48
C VAL A 144 9.89 15.95 7.26
N PRO A 145 10.85 16.88 7.26
CA PRO A 145 10.59 18.28 6.94
C PRO A 145 10.17 18.41 5.47
N TYR A 146 9.05 19.04 5.21
CA TYR A 146 8.55 19.22 3.85
C TYR A 146 8.45 20.71 3.44
N GLN A 147 8.23 21.62 4.40
CA GLN A 147 8.13 23.04 4.15
C GLN A 147 9.49 23.60 3.66
N GLY A 148 9.46 24.39 2.61
CA GLY A 148 10.65 24.92 1.97
C GLY A 148 11.50 23.88 1.22
N THR A 149 10.98 22.69 0.99
CA THR A 149 11.59 21.62 0.19
C THR A 149 10.77 21.32 -1.06
N GLU A 150 11.29 20.47 -1.94
CA GLU A 150 10.57 19.99 -3.13
C GLU A 150 9.28 19.20 -2.78
N LEU A 151 9.17 18.73 -1.52
CA LEU A 151 7.98 18.00 -1.03
C LEU A 151 6.81 18.93 -0.69
N GLU A 152 7.01 20.25 -0.60
CA GLU A 152 5.96 21.19 -0.19
C GLU A 152 4.73 21.16 -1.09
N ASN A 153 4.92 20.87 -2.36
CA ASN A 153 3.86 20.80 -3.36
C ASN A 153 3.36 19.37 -3.65
N LEU A 154 3.73 18.40 -2.82
CA LEU A 154 3.37 17.00 -3.01
C LEU A 154 1.86 16.74 -2.89
N GLY A 155 1.14 17.57 -2.14
CA GLY A 155 -0.29 17.45 -1.90
C GLY A 155 -0.97 18.82 -1.70
N LYS A 156 -2.26 18.79 -1.40
CA LYS A 156 -3.09 20.00 -1.27
C LYS A 156 -3.09 20.63 0.14
N GLY A 157 -2.36 20.04 1.10
CA GLY A 157 -2.33 20.54 2.48
C GLY A 157 -3.63 20.34 3.26
N GLU A 158 -4.03 21.34 4.03
CA GLU A 158 -5.19 21.28 4.94
C GLU A 158 -6.49 20.81 4.29
N GLY A 159 -7.39 20.25 5.11
CA GLY A 159 -8.66 19.66 4.67
C GLY A 159 -8.51 18.26 4.10
N TYR A 160 -7.41 17.59 4.39
CA TYR A 160 -7.12 16.26 3.89
C TYR A 160 -8.16 15.22 4.31
N CYS A 161 -8.52 15.16 5.60
CA CYS A 161 -9.50 14.20 6.11
C CYS A 161 -10.84 14.31 5.35
N ARG A 162 -11.35 15.51 5.18
CA ARG A 162 -12.61 15.75 4.46
C ARG A 162 -12.53 15.31 3.00
N ARG A 163 -11.48 15.73 2.29
CA ARG A 163 -11.30 15.35 0.87
C ARG A 163 -11.20 13.85 0.69
N GLN A 164 -10.56 13.14 1.62
CA GLN A 164 -10.45 11.69 1.56
C GLN A 164 -11.79 11.00 1.79
N VAL A 165 -12.56 11.40 2.79
CA VAL A 165 -13.89 10.84 3.04
C VAL A 165 -14.80 11.04 1.83
N GLU A 166 -14.88 12.26 1.31
CA GLU A 166 -15.70 12.59 0.14
C GLU A 166 -15.24 11.87 -1.13
N GLY A 167 -13.93 11.81 -1.36
CA GLY A 167 -13.35 11.17 -2.53
C GLY A 167 -13.58 9.65 -2.55
N TRP A 168 -13.37 8.97 -1.42
CA TRP A 168 -13.61 7.53 -1.33
C TRP A 168 -15.09 7.17 -1.34
N ASP A 169 -15.94 8.01 -0.76
CA ASP A 169 -17.39 7.87 -0.86
C ASP A 169 -17.87 7.90 -2.32
N GLY A 170 -17.40 8.89 -3.09
CA GLY A 170 -17.73 8.99 -4.51
C GLY A 170 -17.19 7.83 -5.36
N ARG A 171 -16.00 7.31 -5.03
CA ARG A 171 -15.44 6.13 -5.72
C ARG A 171 -16.27 4.88 -5.43
N TYR A 172 -16.72 4.70 -4.19
CA TYR A 172 -17.58 3.57 -3.85
C TYR A 172 -18.90 3.62 -4.61
N GLU A 173 -19.54 4.78 -4.67
CA GLU A 173 -20.81 4.96 -5.38
C GLU A 173 -20.71 4.57 -6.86
N LYS A 174 -19.56 4.91 -7.49
CA LYS A 174 -19.30 4.57 -8.89
C LYS A 174 -18.95 3.10 -9.13
N ALA A 175 -18.38 2.43 -8.12
CA ALA A 175 -17.86 1.07 -8.26
C ALA A 175 -18.77 -0.02 -7.66
N LYS A 176 -19.80 0.35 -6.89
CA LYS A 176 -20.68 -0.64 -6.24
C LYS A 176 -21.39 -1.52 -7.25
N THR A 177 -21.60 -2.79 -6.87
CA THR A 177 -22.34 -3.80 -7.61
C THR A 177 -23.54 -4.29 -6.79
N LEU A 178 -24.45 -5.02 -7.39
CA LEU A 178 -25.70 -5.45 -6.72
C LEU A 178 -25.48 -6.42 -5.56
N ASN A 179 -24.37 -7.13 -5.55
CA ASN A 179 -24.05 -8.18 -4.57
C ASN A 179 -23.16 -7.74 -3.41
N VAL A 180 -22.88 -6.43 -3.27
CA VAL A 180 -22.11 -5.87 -2.16
C VAL A 180 -22.98 -4.95 -1.31
N PRO A 181 -22.63 -4.72 -0.01
CA PRO A 181 -23.38 -3.82 0.83
C PRO A 181 -23.26 -2.37 0.34
N SER A 182 -24.27 -1.55 0.60
CA SER A 182 -24.23 -0.13 0.25
C SER A 182 -23.27 0.69 1.09
N PHE A 183 -22.82 0.18 2.23
CA PHE A 183 -22.06 0.91 3.26
C PHE A 183 -22.73 2.20 3.74
N LYS A 184 -24.01 2.36 3.49
CA LYS A 184 -24.73 3.63 3.75
C LYS A 184 -24.50 4.15 5.16
N TYR A 185 -24.63 3.29 6.18
CA TYR A 185 -24.43 3.69 7.57
C TYR A 185 -22.97 4.09 7.84
N VAL A 186 -22.00 3.29 7.40
CA VAL A 186 -20.58 3.58 7.57
C VAL A 186 -20.19 4.89 6.86
N ARG A 187 -20.65 5.07 5.63
CA ARG A 187 -20.39 6.28 4.81
C ARG A 187 -20.96 7.55 5.48
N ASN A 188 -22.19 7.48 5.98
CA ASN A 188 -22.81 8.60 6.71
C ASN A 188 -22.08 8.88 8.02
N TRP A 189 -21.78 7.83 8.79
CA TRP A 189 -21.03 7.97 10.03
C TRP A 189 -19.66 8.63 9.82
N LEU A 190 -18.93 8.23 8.76
CA LEU A 190 -17.67 8.87 8.41
C LEU A 190 -17.83 10.36 8.11
N LYS A 191 -18.86 10.74 7.34
CA LYS A 191 -19.15 12.16 7.01
C LYS A 191 -19.51 12.97 8.24
N ASP A 192 -20.26 12.38 9.16
CA ASP A 192 -20.72 13.05 10.39
C ASP A 192 -19.60 13.17 11.45
N ASN A 193 -18.51 12.41 11.32
CA ASN A 193 -17.42 12.35 12.28
C ASN A 193 -16.05 12.79 11.72
N ILE A 194 -16.03 13.56 10.64
CA ILE A 194 -14.76 14.04 10.06
C ILE A 194 -14.04 14.93 11.07
N PRO A 195 -12.82 14.55 11.53
CA PRO A 195 -12.04 15.40 12.41
C PRO A 195 -11.38 16.54 11.63
N SER A 196 -10.94 17.57 12.36
CA SER A 196 -9.91 18.46 11.84
C SER A 196 -8.63 17.67 11.61
N ASP A 197 -7.84 18.05 10.60
CA ASP A 197 -6.55 17.42 10.37
C ASP A 197 -5.67 17.54 11.63
N SER A 198 -5.05 16.43 12.05
CA SER A 198 -4.20 16.42 13.26
C SER A 198 -2.89 17.16 13.00
N LYS A 199 -2.33 16.97 11.82
CA LYS A 199 -1.22 17.74 11.27
C LYS A 199 -1.06 17.43 9.78
N THR A 200 -0.29 18.25 9.07
CA THR A 200 0.13 17.94 7.68
C THR A 200 1.55 17.40 7.70
N CYS A 201 1.76 16.27 7.07
CA CYS A 201 3.09 15.66 6.91
C CYS A 201 3.14 14.80 5.63
N VAL A 202 4.33 14.33 5.28
CA VAL A 202 4.48 13.32 4.23
C VAL A 202 3.91 12.00 4.74
N ILE A 203 3.00 11.41 3.97
CA ILE A 203 2.41 10.10 4.25
C ILE A 203 2.65 9.14 3.10
N HIS A 204 2.69 7.85 3.39
CA HIS A 204 2.94 6.79 2.42
C HIS A 204 1.66 6.32 1.71
N ASN A 205 0.56 6.20 2.44
CA ASN A 205 -0.74 5.71 1.99
C ASN A 205 -0.83 4.22 1.62
N ASP A 206 0.24 3.48 1.71
CA ASP A 206 0.27 2.03 1.50
C ASP A 206 1.32 1.35 2.40
N TRP A 207 1.34 1.75 3.67
CA TRP A 207 2.30 1.25 4.65
C TRP A 207 1.99 -0.19 5.03
N ARG A 208 2.88 -1.10 4.64
CA ARG A 208 2.77 -2.53 4.90
C ARG A 208 4.16 -3.18 4.99
N PHE A 209 4.24 -4.34 5.67
CA PHE A 209 5.48 -5.11 5.74
C PHE A 209 5.99 -5.56 4.37
N ASP A 210 5.11 -5.85 3.43
CA ASP A 210 5.49 -6.26 2.08
C ASP A 210 5.96 -5.10 1.19
N ASN A 211 5.97 -3.87 1.72
CA ASN A 211 6.60 -2.70 1.12
C ASN A 211 7.90 -2.27 1.82
N VAL A 212 8.43 -3.07 2.74
CA VAL A 212 9.73 -2.80 3.37
C VAL A 212 10.76 -3.84 2.97
N ILE A 213 12.03 -3.45 3.00
CA ILE A 213 13.18 -4.34 2.76
C ILE A 213 13.98 -4.44 4.05
N LEU A 214 14.26 -5.66 4.48
CA LEU A 214 15.04 -5.97 5.66
C LEU A 214 16.48 -6.27 5.29
N ASN A 215 17.39 -5.89 6.20
CA ASN A 215 18.81 -6.21 6.08
C ASN A 215 19.00 -7.75 6.17
N PRO A 216 19.63 -8.39 5.17
CA PRO A 216 19.83 -9.85 5.19
C PRO A 216 20.69 -10.34 6.36
N GLU A 217 21.62 -9.51 6.82
CA GLU A 217 22.53 -9.83 7.93
C GLU A 217 21.92 -9.52 9.29
N ASN A 218 20.95 -8.60 9.34
CA ASN A 218 20.19 -8.24 10.55
C ASN A 218 18.71 -8.07 10.20
N PRO A 219 17.92 -9.16 10.11
CA PRO A 219 16.56 -9.14 9.57
C PRO A 219 15.51 -8.38 10.39
N THR A 220 15.89 -7.76 11.49
CA THR A 220 15.04 -6.83 12.25
C THR A 220 15.21 -5.38 11.82
N GLU A 221 16.25 -5.08 11.01
CA GLU A 221 16.55 -3.75 10.52
C GLU A 221 15.87 -3.48 9.17
N VAL A 222 15.17 -2.36 9.07
CA VAL A 222 14.58 -1.87 7.83
C VAL A 222 15.62 -1.02 7.09
N ILE A 223 16.00 -1.46 5.90
CA ILE A 223 16.96 -0.76 5.03
C ILE A 223 16.31 -0.10 3.82
N GLY A 224 15.06 -0.43 3.52
CA GLY A 224 14.34 0.13 2.40
C GLY A 224 12.83 0.20 2.61
N VAL A 225 12.22 1.23 2.06
CA VAL A 225 10.77 1.38 1.95
C VAL A 225 10.43 1.61 0.48
N LEU A 226 9.51 0.82 -0.04
CA LEU A 226 9.11 0.76 -1.44
C LEU A 226 7.69 1.28 -1.65
N ASP A 227 7.33 1.44 -2.92
CA ASP A 227 5.98 1.70 -3.40
C ASP A 227 5.41 3.07 -2.97
N TRP A 228 6.04 4.11 -3.48
CA TRP A 228 5.74 5.50 -3.17
C TRP A 228 4.68 6.14 -4.08
N GLU A 229 3.97 5.36 -4.90
CA GLU A 229 3.00 5.86 -5.87
C GLU A 229 1.83 6.62 -5.23
N MET A 230 1.46 6.25 -4.00
CA MET A 230 0.36 6.86 -3.25
C MET A 230 0.81 7.96 -2.27
N ALA A 231 2.12 8.19 -2.14
CA ALA A 231 2.66 9.18 -1.20
C ALA A 231 2.17 10.60 -1.52
N THR A 232 1.86 11.34 -0.47
CA THR A 232 1.36 12.72 -0.57
C THR A 232 1.60 13.48 0.75
N LEU A 233 1.19 14.75 0.79
CA LEU A 233 0.99 15.46 2.05
C LEU A 233 -0.41 15.14 2.57
N GLY A 234 -0.50 14.70 3.82
CA GLY A 234 -1.75 14.32 4.42
C GLY A 234 -1.68 14.23 5.94
N ASP A 235 -2.70 13.62 6.52
CA ASP A 235 -2.81 13.43 7.96
C ASP A 235 -2.15 12.09 8.37
N PRO A 236 -1.21 12.09 9.34
CA PRO A 236 -0.52 10.88 9.77
C PRO A 236 -1.44 9.83 10.40
N LEU A 237 -2.53 10.24 11.05
CA LEU A 237 -3.49 9.29 11.64
C LEU A 237 -4.35 8.61 10.55
N MET A 238 -4.60 9.27 9.43
CA MET A 238 -5.22 8.66 8.26
C MET A 238 -4.31 7.61 7.62
N ASP A 239 -3.01 7.86 7.58
CA ASP A 239 -2.00 6.90 7.11
C ASP A 239 -1.93 5.67 8.02
N LEU A 240 -1.88 5.89 9.33
CA LEU A 240 -1.88 4.82 10.32
C LEU A 240 -3.16 3.97 10.25
N GLY A 241 -4.32 4.59 10.20
CA GLY A 241 -5.61 3.90 10.08
C GLY A 241 -5.70 3.06 8.80
N SER A 242 -5.19 3.58 7.69
CA SER A 242 -5.11 2.85 6.41
C SER A 242 -4.16 1.65 6.49
N ALA A 243 -3.01 1.79 7.18
CA ALA A 243 -2.08 0.68 7.43
C ALA A 243 -2.72 -0.42 8.27
N LEU A 244 -3.48 -0.06 9.30
CA LEU A 244 -4.14 -1.02 10.19
C LEU A 244 -5.29 -1.79 9.53
N ALA A 245 -5.89 -1.28 8.47
CA ALA A 245 -6.88 -2.03 7.69
C ALA A 245 -6.31 -3.31 7.07
N TYR A 246 -5.02 -3.32 6.71
CA TYR A 246 -4.29 -4.49 6.22
C TYR A 246 -3.69 -5.36 7.34
N TRP A 247 -3.73 -4.89 8.58
CA TRP A 247 -3.12 -5.58 9.73
C TRP A 247 -4.03 -6.69 10.22
N VAL A 248 -3.64 -7.93 9.99
CA VAL A 248 -4.36 -9.13 10.41
C VAL A 248 -3.73 -9.68 11.69
N GLU A 249 -4.55 -9.86 12.71
CA GLU A 249 -4.17 -10.50 13.99
C GLU A 249 -4.50 -11.99 13.97
N ASP A 250 -3.88 -12.76 14.84
CA ASP A 250 -4.17 -14.20 14.97
C ASP A 250 -5.61 -14.47 15.45
N THR A 251 -6.21 -13.51 16.14
CA THR A 251 -7.60 -13.57 16.62
C THR A 251 -8.65 -13.18 15.56
N ASP A 252 -8.21 -12.70 14.39
CA ASP A 252 -9.13 -12.34 13.31
C ASP A 252 -9.81 -13.59 12.71
N ASN A 253 -10.92 -13.38 12.03
CA ASN A 253 -11.67 -14.46 11.39
C ASN A 253 -10.92 -15.09 10.20
N ALA A 254 -11.41 -16.24 9.74
CA ALA A 254 -10.77 -17.02 8.69
C ALA A 254 -10.65 -16.25 7.36
N ILE A 255 -11.57 -15.33 7.06
CA ILE A 255 -11.56 -14.53 5.81
C ILE A 255 -10.34 -13.62 5.80
N PHE A 256 -10.10 -12.86 6.89
CA PHE A 256 -8.95 -11.97 6.99
C PHE A 256 -7.64 -12.75 7.03
N LYS A 257 -7.60 -13.87 7.74
CA LYS A 257 -6.42 -14.74 7.76
C LYS A 257 -6.08 -15.31 6.39
N ALA A 258 -7.08 -15.70 5.61
CA ALA A 258 -6.90 -16.24 4.26
C ALA A 258 -6.41 -15.18 3.25
N THR A 259 -6.76 -13.92 3.44
CA THR A 259 -6.38 -12.80 2.56
C THR A 259 -5.15 -12.03 3.02
N ARG A 260 -4.52 -12.45 4.12
CA ARG A 260 -3.34 -11.83 4.70
C ARG A 260 -2.15 -11.83 3.73
N ARG A 261 -1.50 -10.68 3.61
CA ARG A 261 -0.30 -10.50 2.77
C ARG A 261 0.97 -10.22 3.57
N GLN A 262 0.84 -9.92 4.85
CA GLN A 262 1.96 -9.56 5.72
C GLN A 262 1.96 -10.41 6.99
N PRO A 263 3.10 -10.55 7.69
CA PRO A 263 3.26 -11.50 8.78
C PRO A 263 2.74 -10.99 10.14
N THR A 264 1.67 -10.17 10.15
CA THR A 264 1.19 -9.45 11.34
C THR A 264 0.47 -10.32 12.37
N ASN A 265 0.16 -11.57 12.02
CA ASN A 265 -0.46 -12.54 12.91
C ASN A 265 0.56 -13.39 13.72
N LEU A 266 1.86 -13.20 13.49
CA LEU A 266 2.90 -13.97 14.20
C LEU A 266 2.98 -13.56 15.66
N LYS A 267 3.39 -14.52 16.50
CA LYS A 267 3.75 -14.24 17.90
C LYS A 267 4.88 -13.20 17.93
N GLY A 268 4.75 -12.22 18.82
CA GLY A 268 5.67 -11.08 18.91
C GLY A 268 5.20 -9.84 18.16
N MET A 269 4.39 -9.98 17.12
CA MET A 269 3.78 -8.82 16.45
C MET A 269 2.83 -8.08 17.39
N PHE A 270 2.78 -6.75 17.26
CA PHE A 270 1.79 -5.94 17.93
C PHE A 270 0.37 -6.28 17.45
N THR A 271 -0.59 -6.21 18.35
CA THR A 271 -2.00 -6.06 17.99
C THR A 271 -2.24 -4.67 17.39
N ARG A 272 -3.33 -4.48 16.68
CA ARG A 272 -3.73 -3.13 16.19
C ARG A 272 -3.77 -2.11 17.30
N LYS A 273 -4.30 -2.49 18.46
CA LYS A 273 -4.33 -1.62 19.64
C LYS A 273 -2.93 -1.25 20.11
N GLU A 274 -2.03 -2.20 20.21
CA GLU A 274 -0.62 -1.95 20.60
C GLU A 274 0.10 -1.04 19.59
N VAL A 275 -0.17 -1.18 18.28
CA VAL A 275 0.37 -0.27 17.26
C VAL A 275 -0.10 1.16 17.50
N VAL A 276 -1.39 1.34 17.74
CA VAL A 276 -1.97 2.67 18.03
C VAL A 276 -1.37 3.28 19.28
N ASP A 277 -1.34 2.52 20.38
CA ASP A 277 -0.81 2.98 21.66
C ASP A 277 0.68 3.38 21.53
N TYR A 278 1.46 2.57 20.82
CA TYR A 278 2.88 2.88 20.56
C TYR A 278 3.05 4.13 19.71
N TYR A 279 2.32 4.23 18.60
CA TYR A 279 2.40 5.37 17.70
C TYR A 279 2.00 6.67 18.38
N LEU A 280 0.87 6.69 19.10
CA LEU A 280 0.40 7.86 19.82
C LEU A 280 1.33 8.23 20.99
N GLY A 281 1.88 7.26 21.69
CA GLY A 281 2.86 7.47 22.76
C GLY A 281 4.15 8.10 22.23
N LYS A 282 4.62 7.71 21.05
CA LYS A 282 5.82 8.27 20.43
C LYS A 282 5.63 9.64 19.80
N THR A 283 4.47 9.91 19.23
CA THR A 283 4.20 11.16 18.51
C THR A 283 3.56 12.24 19.37
N GLY A 284 2.94 11.87 20.49
CA GLY A 284 2.18 12.78 21.36
C GLY A 284 0.84 13.24 20.77
N LEU A 285 0.43 12.69 19.64
CA LEU A 285 -0.87 12.99 19.04
C LEU A 285 -2.00 12.42 19.90
N GLN A 286 -3.08 13.19 20.04
CA GLN A 286 -4.24 12.84 20.87
C GLN A 286 -5.53 13.00 20.07
N PRO A 287 -5.92 12.01 19.26
CA PRO A 287 -7.18 12.07 18.51
C PRO A 287 -8.38 12.03 19.46
N GLU A 288 -9.38 12.86 19.21
CA GLU A 288 -10.63 12.85 19.99
C GLU A 288 -11.41 11.54 19.74
N ASN A 289 -11.39 11.03 18.53
CA ASN A 289 -12.08 9.81 18.13
C ASN A 289 -11.20 8.95 17.22
N TRP A 290 -10.36 8.10 17.83
CA TRP A 290 -9.50 7.19 17.07
C TRP A 290 -10.31 6.25 16.15
N ALA A 291 -11.52 5.84 16.54
CA ALA A 291 -12.34 4.93 15.75
C ALA A 291 -12.60 5.46 14.32
N PHE A 292 -12.65 6.77 14.14
CA PHE A 292 -12.79 7.40 12.82
C PHE A 292 -11.69 6.90 11.86
N TYR A 293 -10.44 6.90 12.28
CA TYR A 293 -9.30 6.55 11.43
C TYR A 293 -9.27 5.06 11.08
N GLU A 294 -9.62 4.19 12.02
CA GLU A 294 -9.74 2.75 11.73
C GLU A 294 -10.91 2.45 10.78
N VAL A 295 -12.07 3.03 11.03
CA VAL A 295 -13.26 2.87 10.16
C VAL A 295 -12.98 3.42 8.76
N PHE A 296 -12.35 4.58 8.66
CA PHE A 296 -11.93 5.13 7.37
C PHE A 296 -10.98 4.18 6.63
N GLY A 297 -9.96 3.65 7.31
CA GLY A 297 -9.02 2.71 6.70
C GLY A 297 -9.70 1.45 6.17
N ILE A 298 -10.64 0.89 6.94
CA ILE A 298 -11.44 -0.27 6.52
C ILE A 298 -12.32 0.07 5.32
N PHE A 299 -13.00 1.21 5.34
CA PHE A 299 -13.83 1.65 4.22
C PHE A 299 -12.99 1.88 2.96
N ARG A 300 -11.85 2.55 3.08
CA ARG A 300 -10.91 2.74 1.97
C ARG A 300 -10.48 1.41 1.36
N LEU A 301 -10.10 0.43 2.19
CA LEU A 301 -9.73 -0.90 1.73
C LEU A 301 -10.90 -1.61 1.02
N ALA A 302 -12.10 -1.49 1.56
CA ALA A 302 -13.30 -2.03 0.93
C ALA A 302 -13.55 -1.42 -0.45
N VAL A 303 -13.34 -0.10 -0.61
CA VAL A 303 -13.47 0.57 -1.91
C VAL A 303 -12.41 0.10 -2.90
N ILE A 304 -11.16 -0.05 -2.47
CA ILE A 304 -10.08 -0.60 -3.31
C ILE A 304 -10.45 -2.00 -3.80
N ALA A 305 -10.87 -2.88 -2.88
CA ALA A 305 -11.30 -4.23 -3.22
C ALA A 305 -12.50 -4.21 -4.17
N GLN A 306 -13.47 -3.29 -3.96
CA GLN A 306 -14.64 -3.15 -4.81
C GLN A 306 -14.30 -2.65 -6.22
N GLN A 307 -13.36 -1.74 -6.37
CA GLN A 307 -12.89 -1.28 -7.69
C GLN A 307 -12.24 -2.41 -8.48
N ILE A 308 -11.48 -3.28 -7.80
CA ILE A 308 -10.91 -4.48 -8.43
C ILE A 308 -12.02 -5.46 -8.79
N TYR A 309 -12.95 -5.72 -7.86
CA TYR A 309 -14.07 -6.62 -8.06
C TYR A 309 -15.02 -6.12 -9.16
N TYR A 310 -15.29 -4.83 -9.26
CA TYR A 310 -16.09 -4.21 -10.31
C TYR A 310 -15.59 -4.59 -11.71
N ARG A 311 -14.27 -4.54 -11.92
CA ARG A 311 -13.66 -4.94 -13.20
C ARG A 311 -13.87 -6.43 -13.48
N TYR A 312 -13.79 -7.27 -12.46
CA TYR A 312 -14.09 -8.70 -12.59
C TYR A 312 -15.58 -8.95 -12.88
N TYR A 313 -16.45 -8.32 -12.11
CA TYR A 313 -17.91 -8.42 -12.26
C TYR A 313 -18.40 -8.02 -13.66
N HIS A 314 -17.81 -6.99 -14.23
CA HIS A 314 -18.10 -6.51 -15.58
C HIS A 314 -17.22 -7.15 -16.67
N LYS A 315 -16.52 -8.24 -16.38
CA LYS A 315 -15.70 -9.00 -17.35
C LYS A 315 -14.59 -8.18 -18.03
N GLN A 316 -14.12 -7.13 -17.37
CA GLN A 316 -12.98 -6.33 -17.82
C GLN A 316 -11.63 -6.99 -17.45
N THR A 317 -11.68 -7.98 -16.57
CA THR A 317 -10.58 -8.88 -16.24
C THR A 317 -11.15 -10.27 -15.94
N ASN A 318 -10.38 -11.32 -16.29
CA ASN A 318 -10.74 -12.71 -16.04
C ASN A 318 -9.89 -13.35 -14.93
N ASN A 319 -9.12 -12.55 -14.17
CA ASN A 319 -8.27 -13.08 -13.12
C ASN A 319 -9.11 -13.76 -12.01
N PRO A 320 -9.01 -15.09 -11.83
CA PRO A 320 -9.83 -15.83 -10.87
C PRO A 320 -9.57 -15.42 -9.42
N ALA A 321 -8.42 -14.79 -9.12
CA ALA A 321 -8.09 -14.28 -7.78
C ALA A 321 -9.08 -13.21 -7.29
N PHE A 322 -9.81 -12.55 -8.21
CA PHE A 322 -10.75 -11.49 -7.86
C PHE A 322 -12.18 -11.96 -7.68
N LYS A 323 -12.46 -13.24 -8.00
CA LYS A 323 -13.80 -13.83 -8.00
C LYS A 323 -14.53 -13.64 -6.67
N ASP A 324 -13.82 -13.83 -5.57
CA ASP A 324 -14.41 -13.87 -4.22
C ASP A 324 -14.17 -12.57 -3.42
N PHE A 325 -13.72 -11.49 -4.06
CA PHE A 325 -13.49 -10.20 -3.38
C PHE A 325 -14.76 -9.62 -2.74
N TRP A 326 -15.94 -9.90 -3.28
CA TRP A 326 -17.21 -9.51 -2.67
C TRP A 326 -17.37 -10.04 -1.23
N VAL A 327 -16.82 -11.22 -0.93
CA VAL A 327 -16.82 -11.80 0.43
C VAL A 327 -15.99 -10.94 1.39
N VAL A 328 -14.80 -10.54 0.96
CA VAL A 328 -13.91 -9.67 1.75
C VAL A 328 -14.58 -8.32 2.00
N ILE A 329 -15.26 -7.76 1.00
CA ILE A 329 -15.98 -6.49 1.10
C ILE A 329 -17.10 -6.58 2.16
N HIS A 330 -17.85 -7.67 2.19
CA HIS A 330 -18.83 -7.92 3.24
C HIS A 330 -18.19 -8.04 4.63
N ALA A 331 -17.09 -8.76 4.74
CA ALA A 331 -16.37 -8.91 6.00
C ALA A 331 -15.84 -7.57 6.53
N LEU A 332 -15.32 -6.71 5.66
CA LEU A 332 -14.88 -5.36 5.99
C LEU A 332 -16.06 -4.47 6.45
N HIS A 333 -17.20 -4.59 5.80
CA HIS A 333 -18.42 -3.88 6.22
C HIS A 333 -18.83 -4.25 7.64
N ILE A 334 -18.89 -5.55 7.95
CA ILE A 334 -19.23 -6.03 9.30
C ILE A 334 -18.21 -5.52 10.33
N ARG A 335 -16.92 -5.54 9.99
CA ARG A 335 -15.86 -5.03 10.88
C ARG A 335 -16.01 -3.53 11.16
N ALA A 336 -16.32 -2.73 10.14
CA ALA A 336 -16.57 -1.31 10.28
C ALA A 336 -17.78 -1.03 11.21
N LEU A 337 -18.88 -1.76 11.02
CA LEU A 337 -20.08 -1.64 11.88
C LEU A 337 -19.78 -1.99 13.34
N LYS A 338 -18.97 -3.01 13.61
CA LYS A 338 -18.55 -3.38 14.98
C LYS A 338 -17.72 -2.27 15.63
N LEU A 339 -16.81 -1.66 14.89
CA LEU A 339 -15.99 -0.55 15.41
C LEU A 339 -16.80 0.70 15.73
N ILE A 340 -17.85 0.97 14.95
CA ILE A 340 -18.76 2.09 15.21
C ILE A 340 -19.63 1.83 16.45
N GLY A 341 -19.71 0.58 16.93
CA GLY A 341 -20.55 0.20 18.07
C GLY A 341 -22.02 0.09 17.72
N LYS A 342 -22.36 -0.02 16.43
CA LYS A 342 -23.74 -0.30 16.03
C LYS A 342 -24.11 -1.72 16.44
N GLN A 343 -25.19 -1.81 17.18
CA GLN A 343 -25.62 -2.89 18.04
C GLN A 343 -25.28 -4.32 17.57
N LYS A 344 -24.93 -5.17 18.52
CA LYS A 344 -24.68 -6.62 18.37
C LYS A 344 -25.80 -7.36 17.60
N LEU A 345 -27.04 -6.86 17.62
CA LEU A 345 -28.19 -7.45 16.92
C LEU A 345 -28.09 -7.28 15.40
N GLU A 346 -27.83 -6.09 14.87
CA GLU A 346 -27.74 -5.88 13.42
C GLU A 346 -26.53 -6.59 12.81
N ALA A 347 -25.39 -6.62 13.50
CA ALA A 347 -24.22 -7.35 13.05
C ALA A 347 -24.45 -8.88 13.03
N ASN A 348 -25.24 -9.41 13.97
CA ASN A 348 -25.63 -10.84 13.97
C ASN A 348 -26.69 -11.15 12.94
N GLU A 349 -27.68 -10.30 12.72
CA GLU A 349 -28.69 -10.48 11.66
C GLU A 349 -28.07 -10.38 10.27
N ILE A 350 -27.17 -9.43 10.07
CA ILE A 350 -26.42 -9.28 8.85
C ILE A 350 -25.50 -10.49 8.64
N ALA A 351 -24.77 -10.93 9.66
CA ALA A 351 -23.91 -12.11 9.58
C ALA A 351 -24.71 -13.39 9.30
N GLN A 352 -25.89 -13.56 9.92
CA GLN A 352 -26.77 -14.70 9.66
C GLN A 352 -27.37 -14.67 8.23
N LYS A 353 -27.80 -13.51 7.75
CA LYS A 353 -28.25 -13.33 6.36
C LYS A 353 -27.15 -13.69 5.35
N TYR A 354 -25.90 -13.31 5.63
CA TYR A 354 -24.80 -13.59 4.72
C TYR A 354 -24.31 -15.03 4.81
N VAL A 355 -24.31 -15.65 6.00
CA VAL A 355 -23.98 -17.07 6.16
C VAL A 355 -25.01 -17.95 5.46
N LEU A 356 -26.30 -17.59 5.52
CA LEU A 356 -27.36 -18.31 4.80
C LEU A 356 -27.20 -18.15 3.28
N LYS A 357 -26.96 -16.94 2.80
CA LYS A 357 -26.73 -16.67 1.39
C LYS A 357 -25.44 -17.29 0.86
N PHE A 358 -24.41 -17.40 1.71
CA PHE A 358 -23.14 -18.07 1.42
C PHE A 358 -23.32 -19.59 1.23
N LYS A 359 -24.15 -20.22 2.07
CA LYS A 359 -24.48 -21.65 1.95
C LYS A 359 -25.29 -21.98 0.69
N GLU A 360 -26.06 -21.02 0.17
CA GLU A 360 -26.85 -21.18 -1.06
C GLU A 360 -26.01 -21.03 -2.34
N ILE A 361 -24.86 -20.31 -2.25
CA ILE A 361 -24.01 -19.96 -3.41
C ILE A 361 -22.80 -20.89 -3.55
N MET A 362 -22.39 -21.58 -2.47
CA MET A 362 -21.30 -22.55 -2.54
C MET A 362 -21.78 -23.84 -3.21
N PRO A 363 -21.15 -24.26 -4.31
CA PRO A 363 -21.45 -25.56 -4.87
C PRO A 363 -21.11 -26.66 -3.84
N LYS A 364 -22.03 -27.65 -3.71
CA LYS A 364 -21.83 -28.84 -2.88
C LYS A 364 -20.67 -29.67 -3.37
#